data_4369fbff6d2fa988ffa1323f7a71a26e
#
_entry.id   4369fbff6d2fa988ffa1323f7a71a26e
#
_cell.length_a   1.000
_cell.length_b   1.000
_cell.length_c   1.000
_cell.angle_alpha   90.00
_cell.angle_beta   90.00
_cell.angle_gamma   90.00
#
_symmetry.space_group_name_H-M   'P 1'
#
loop_
_entity.id
_entity.type
_entity.pdbx_description
1 polymer ?
#
loop_
_entity_poly.entity_id
_entity_poly.type
_entity_poly.pdbx_seq_one_letter_code
_entity_poly.pdbx_strand_id
1 'polypeptide(L)'
;MDLVNQVVGLFEQQTPAFINEMEMATREGDAAETRRLAHAYKSSATNIGAVVLGRRLAEIEASARDELRALTSDEASELDYLVRESLRQLLAACVRLRSEYANDAED
;
A
#
# COMPACT_ATOMS: atom_id res chain seq x y z
N MET A 1 4.84 -13.65 18.87
CA MET A 1 4.34 -12.61 17.97
C MET A 1 3.74 -13.29 16.74
N ASP A 2 2.55 -12.88 16.35
CA ASP A 2 1.90 -13.56 15.26
C ASP A 2 2.37 -13.05 13.89
N LEU A 3 2.09 -13.88 12.88
CA LEU A 3 2.51 -13.62 11.50
C LEU A 3 1.83 -12.37 10.93
N VAL A 4 0.57 -12.12 11.33
CA VAL A 4 -0.19 -10.97 10.86
C VAL A 4 0.50 -9.66 11.25
N ASN A 5 0.92 -9.54 12.50
CA ASN A 5 1.65 -8.35 12.98
C ASN A 5 2.95 -8.14 12.23
N GLN A 6 3.65 -9.21 11.90
CA GLN A 6 4.90 -9.13 11.14
C GLN A 6 4.67 -8.62 9.72
N VAL A 7 3.63 -9.13 9.05
CA VAL A 7 3.30 -8.74 7.68
C VAL A 7 2.85 -7.27 7.62
N VAL A 8 1.98 -6.87 8.55
CA VAL A 8 1.51 -5.48 8.63
C VAL A 8 2.66 -4.55 8.97
N GLY A 9 3.56 -4.96 9.86
CA GLY A 9 4.75 -4.19 10.22
C GLY A 9 5.65 -3.94 9.03
N LEU A 10 5.86 -4.94 8.18
CA LEU A 10 6.65 -4.79 6.97
C LEU A 10 5.99 -3.80 6.00
N PHE A 11 4.69 -3.90 5.83
CA PHE A 11 3.93 -2.98 4.99
C PHE A 11 4.07 -1.53 5.50
N GLU A 12 3.92 -1.35 6.81
CA GLU A 12 4.08 -0.04 7.45
C GLU A 12 5.48 0.53 7.21
N GLN A 13 6.51 -0.30 7.32
CA GLN A 13 7.90 0.13 7.11
C GLN A 13 8.17 0.52 5.65
N GLN A 14 7.55 -0.17 4.71
CA GLN A 14 7.73 0.11 3.28
C GLN A 14 7.01 1.37 2.82
N THR A 15 5.97 1.77 3.51
CA THR A 15 5.07 2.82 3.07
C THR A 15 5.74 4.19 2.89
N PRO A 16 6.55 4.71 3.83
CA PRO A 16 7.17 6.02 3.64
C PRO A 16 8.10 6.06 2.42
N ALA A 17 8.89 5.01 2.22
CA ALA A 17 9.78 4.94 1.07
C ALA A 17 8.98 4.88 -0.23
N PHE A 18 7.92 4.09 -0.26
CA PHE A 18 7.04 3.99 -1.44
C PHE A 18 6.43 5.34 -1.80
N ILE A 19 5.89 6.05 -0.81
CA ILE A 19 5.27 7.37 -1.04
C ILE A 19 6.30 8.35 -1.61
N ASN A 20 7.48 8.41 -1.00
CA ASN A 20 8.54 9.32 -1.44
C ASN A 20 9.03 9.01 -2.85
N GLU A 21 9.25 7.74 -3.14
CA GLU A 21 9.71 7.32 -4.47
C GLU A 21 8.64 7.55 -5.53
N MET A 22 7.38 7.32 -5.20
CA MET A 22 6.28 7.55 -6.14
C MET A 22 6.09 9.06 -6.42
N GLU A 23 6.26 9.91 -5.40
CA GLU A 23 6.24 11.36 -5.61
C GLU A 23 7.33 11.80 -6.57
N MET A 24 8.52 11.25 -6.40
CA MET A 24 9.66 11.56 -7.25
C MET A 24 9.42 11.10 -8.69
N ALA A 25 8.94 9.88 -8.87
CA ALA A 25 8.61 9.35 -10.19
C ALA A 25 7.54 10.19 -10.88
N THR A 26 6.55 10.67 -10.11
CA THR A 26 5.50 11.55 -10.62
C THR A 26 6.06 12.87 -11.09
N ARG A 27 6.92 13.47 -10.29
CA ARG A 27 7.57 14.76 -10.61
C ARG A 27 8.43 14.67 -11.86
N GLU A 28 9.14 13.57 -12.01
CA GLU A 28 10.06 13.35 -13.13
C GLU A 28 9.37 12.80 -14.38
N GLY A 29 8.10 12.43 -14.27
CA GLY A 29 7.38 11.80 -15.37
C GLY A 29 7.94 10.45 -15.75
N ASP A 30 8.45 9.71 -14.77
CA ASP A 30 9.15 8.44 -14.99
C ASP A 30 8.15 7.28 -14.95
N ALA A 31 7.68 6.88 -16.13
CA ALA A 31 6.71 5.80 -16.27
C ALA A 31 7.29 4.44 -15.86
N ALA A 32 8.54 4.18 -16.20
CA ALA A 32 9.20 2.92 -15.86
C ALA A 32 9.30 2.73 -14.35
N GLU A 33 9.70 3.79 -13.64
CA GLU A 33 9.80 3.76 -12.18
C GLU A 33 8.42 3.65 -11.54
N THR A 34 7.42 4.36 -12.07
CA THR A 34 6.02 4.26 -11.62
C THR A 34 5.54 2.82 -11.71
N ARG A 35 5.81 2.16 -12.83
CA ARG A 35 5.45 0.76 -13.05
C ARG A 35 6.13 -0.16 -12.04
N ARG A 36 7.42 0.02 -11.84
CA ARG A 36 8.21 -0.80 -10.90
C ARG A 36 7.68 -0.67 -9.48
N LEU A 37 7.43 0.55 -9.03
CA LEU A 37 6.93 0.82 -7.69
C LEU A 37 5.53 0.25 -7.47
N ALA A 38 4.64 0.45 -8.44
CA ALA A 38 3.28 -0.07 -8.35
C ALA A 38 3.28 -1.59 -8.29
N HIS A 39 4.11 -2.23 -9.10
CA HIS A 39 4.21 -3.69 -9.13
C HIS A 39 4.68 -4.25 -7.78
N ALA A 40 5.75 -3.67 -7.24
CA ALA A 40 6.31 -4.13 -5.97
C ALA A 40 5.34 -3.93 -4.81
N TYR A 41 4.73 -2.76 -4.71
CA TYR A 41 3.84 -2.45 -3.60
C TYR A 41 2.50 -3.19 -3.72
N LYS A 42 2.06 -3.48 -4.95
CA LYS A 42 0.87 -4.28 -5.21
C LYS A 42 0.97 -5.65 -4.53
N SER A 43 2.13 -6.28 -4.63
CA SER A 43 2.35 -7.58 -4.00
C SER A 43 2.19 -7.49 -2.49
N SER A 44 2.75 -6.46 -1.87
CA SER A 44 2.62 -6.23 -0.43
C SER A 44 1.16 -6.00 -0.04
N ALA A 45 0.44 -5.17 -0.80
CA ALA A 45 -0.97 -4.88 -0.55
C ALA A 45 -1.82 -6.14 -0.64
N THR A 46 -1.57 -6.97 -1.65
CA THR A 46 -2.30 -8.22 -1.84
C THR A 46 -2.07 -9.18 -0.67
N ASN A 47 -0.84 -9.28 -0.20
CA ASN A 47 -0.48 -10.19 0.88
C ASN A 47 -1.19 -9.86 2.19
N ILE A 48 -1.49 -8.60 2.44
CA ILE A 48 -2.19 -8.19 3.66
C ILE A 48 -3.70 -8.02 3.47
N GLY A 49 -4.21 -8.34 2.27
CA GLY A 49 -5.64 -8.29 1.99
C GLY A 49 -6.18 -6.89 1.73
N ALA A 50 -5.32 -5.93 1.38
CA ALA A 50 -5.76 -4.58 1.01
C ALA A 50 -6.24 -4.56 -0.44
N VAL A 51 -7.45 -5.07 -0.66
CA VAL A 51 -7.99 -5.37 -2.00
C VAL A 51 -8.15 -4.11 -2.85
N VAL A 52 -8.71 -3.05 -2.28
CA VAL A 52 -8.96 -1.81 -3.01
C VAL A 52 -7.64 -1.18 -3.45
N LEU A 53 -6.67 -1.13 -2.53
CA LEU A 53 -5.34 -0.60 -2.82
C LEU A 53 -4.63 -1.46 -3.87
N GLY A 54 -4.69 -2.78 -3.73
CA GLY A 54 -4.07 -3.70 -4.69
C GLY A 54 -4.63 -3.53 -6.10
N ARG A 55 -5.95 -3.35 -6.21
CA ARG A 55 -6.61 -3.11 -7.48
C ARG A 55 -6.17 -1.80 -8.12
N ARG A 56 -6.09 -0.74 -7.32
CA ARG A 56 -5.64 0.56 -7.82
C ARG A 56 -4.20 0.52 -8.30
N LEU A 57 -3.33 -0.18 -7.55
CA LEU A 57 -1.94 -0.35 -7.94
C LEU A 57 -1.81 -1.14 -9.25
N ALA A 58 -2.66 -2.14 -9.45
CA ALA A 58 -2.69 -2.89 -10.70
C ALA A 58 -3.07 -1.99 -11.89
N GLU A 59 -4.03 -1.09 -11.69
CA GLU A 59 -4.41 -0.12 -12.71
C GLU A 59 -3.27 0.84 -13.05
N ILE A 60 -2.57 1.32 -12.03
CA ILE A 60 -1.43 2.22 -12.20
C ILE A 60 -0.30 1.51 -12.96
N GLU A 61 -0.02 0.27 -12.58
CA GLU A 61 0.99 -0.55 -13.27
C GLU A 61 0.66 -0.72 -14.74
N ALA A 62 -0.59 -1.05 -15.05
CA ALA A 62 -1.06 -1.25 -16.41
C ALA A 62 -0.96 0.04 -17.24
N SER A 63 -1.38 1.17 -16.68
CA SER A 63 -1.30 2.45 -17.37
C SER A 63 0.15 2.87 -17.65
N ALA A 64 1.04 2.66 -16.69
CA ALA A 64 2.44 2.99 -16.86
C ALA A 64 3.08 2.11 -17.94
N ARG A 65 2.71 0.83 -17.98
CA ARG A 65 3.22 -0.11 -18.97
C ARG A 65 2.69 0.17 -20.37
N ASP A 66 1.37 0.34 -20.48
CA ASP A 66 0.70 0.38 -21.78
C ASP A 66 0.67 1.78 -22.38
N GLU A 67 0.54 2.80 -21.56
CA GLU A 67 0.46 4.19 -21.99
C GLU A 67 1.77 4.95 -21.81
N LEU A 68 2.75 4.33 -21.19
CA LEU A 68 4.09 4.91 -20.94
C LEU A 68 3.99 6.24 -20.21
N ARG A 69 3.09 6.33 -19.22
CA ARG A 69 2.90 7.56 -18.47
C ARG A 69 3.04 7.35 -16.97
N ALA A 70 3.59 8.36 -16.31
CA ALA A 70 3.61 8.45 -14.86
C ALA A 70 2.27 8.98 -14.36
N LEU A 71 2.11 9.04 -13.03
CA LEU A 71 0.91 9.59 -12.42
C LEU A 71 0.86 11.11 -12.59
N THR A 72 -0.34 11.65 -12.66
CA THR A 72 -0.55 13.09 -12.50
C THR A 72 -0.46 13.42 -11.00
N SER A 73 -0.32 14.71 -10.67
CA SER A 73 -0.34 15.19 -9.29
C SER A 73 -1.59 14.73 -8.54
N ASP A 74 -2.76 14.83 -9.20
CA ASP A 74 -4.02 14.44 -8.59
C ASP A 74 -4.07 12.94 -8.32
N GLU A 75 -3.60 12.14 -9.27
CA GLU A 75 -3.53 10.68 -9.10
C GLU A 75 -2.59 10.29 -7.97
N ALA A 76 -1.46 10.99 -7.87
CA ALA A 76 -0.50 10.73 -6.79
C ALA A 76 -1.09 11.06 -5.42
N SER A 77 -1.86 12.15 -5.33
CA SER A 77 -2.56 12.53 -4.09
C SER A 77 -3.62 11.50 -3.70
N GLU A 78 -4.39 11.02 -4.67
CA GLU A 78 -5.38 9.97 -4.44
C GLU A 78 -4.73 8.68 -3.95
N LEU A 79 -3.61 8.32 -4.54
CA LEU A 79 -2.89 7.12 -4.14
C LEU A 79 -2.35 7.26 -2.72
N ASP A 80 -1.78 8.41 -2.39
CA ASP A 80 -1.28 8.68 -1.05
C ASP A 80 -2.40 8.54 -0.01
N TYR A 81 -3.56 9.12 -0.29
CA TYR A 81 -4.73 8.99 0.59
C TYR A 81 -5.13 7.52 0.75
N LEU A 82 -5.21 6.78 -0.35
CA LEU A 82 -5.63 5.38 -0.33
C LEU A 82 -4.65 4.51 0.46
N VAL A 83 -3.36 4.76 0.31
CA VAL A 83 -2.32 4.04 1.06
C VAL A 83 -2.47 4.30 2.55
N ARG A 84 -2.60 5.56 2.94
CA ARG A 84 -2.74 5.94 4.36
C ARG A 84 -4.01 5.38 4.97
N GLU A 85 -5.12 5.44 4.24
CA GLU A 85 -6.39 4.92 4.71
C GLU A 85 -6.35 3.39 4.86
N SER A 86 -5.74 2.70 3.90
CA SER A 86 -5.57 1.24 3.97
C SER A 86 -4.74 0.84 5.18
N LEU A 87 -3.65 1.56 5.43
CA LEU A 87 -2.79 1.30 6.58
C LEU A 87 -3.54 1.55 7.88
N ARG A 88 -4.29 2.65 7.96
CA ARG A 88 -5.09 2.98 9.15
C ARG A 88 -6.10 1.87 9.46
N GLN A 89 -6.79 1.37 8.45
CA GLN A 89 -7.78 0.31 8.62
C GLN A 89 -7.14 -1.00 9.07
N LEU A 90 -5.97 -1.33 8.52
CA LEU A 90 -5.23 -2.53 8.90
C LEU A 90 -4.76 -2.47 10.34
N LEU A 91 -4.23 -1.34 10.75
CA LEU A 91 -3.78 -1.15 12.13
C LEU A 91 -4.94 -1.23 13.11
N ALA A 92 -6.08 -0.64 12.76
CA ALA A 92 -7.30 -0.71 13.58
C ALA A 92 -7.79 -2.16 13.70
N ALA A 93 -7.75 -2.92 12.61
CA ALA A 93 -8.14 -4.33 12.62
C ALA A 93 -7.22 -5.16 13.51
N CYS A 94 -5.92 -4.91 13.45
CA CYS A 94 -4.94 -5.58 14.31
C CYS A 94 -5.20 -5.31 15.79
N VAL A 95 -5.52 -4.07 16.14
CA VAL A 95 -5.84 -3.69 17.52
C VAL A 95 -7.08 -4.42 18.01
N ARG A 96 -8.14 -4.49 17.18
CA ARG A 96 -9.37 -5.20 17.54
C ARG A 96 -9.12 -6.68 17.75
N LEU A 97 -8.39 -7.32 16.85
CA LEU A 97 -8.09 -8.76 16.97
C LEU A 97 -7.28 -9.04 18.23
N ARG A 98 -6.32 -8.19 18.53
CA ARG A 98 -5.49 -8.33 19.73
C ARG A 98 -6.34 -8.19 21.00
N SER A 99 -7.27 -7.25 21.00
CA SER A 99 -8.16 -7.04 22.13
C SER A 99 -9.09 -8.22 22.36
N GLU A 100 -9.70 -8.73 21.28
CA GLU A 100 -10.56 -9.90 21.34
C GLU A 100 -9.82 -11.13 21.86
N TYR A 101 -8.59 -11.33 21.37
CA TYR A 101 -7.76 -12.46 21.77
C TYR A 101 -7.39 -12.37 23.25
N ALA A 102 -7.08 -11.17 23.73
CA ALA A 102 -6.77 -10.97 25.15
C ALA A 102 -7.96 -11.26 26.04
N ASN A 103 -9.17 -10.87 25.63
CA ASN A 103 -10.39 -11.15 26.39
C ASN A 103 -10.66 -12.64 26.46
N ASP A 104 -10.49 -13.36 25.38
CA ASP A 104 -10.66 -14.81 25.35
C ASP A 104 -9.64 -15.51 26.27
N ALA A 105 -8.43 -14.99 26.35
CA ALA A 105 -7.37 -15.56 27.17
C ALA A 105 -7.63 -15.40 28.67
N GLU A 106 -8.41 -14.42 29.06
CA GLU A 106 -8.74 -14.16 30.48
C GLU A 106 -9.82 -15.09 31.02
N ASP A 107 -10.59 -15.72 30.17
CA ASP A 107 -11.61 -16.67 30.55
C ASP A 107 -11.00 -18.06 30.79
#